data_2b65ed6a2a0803088f7cf9dc91c65420
#
_entry.id   2b65ed6a2a0803088f7cf9dc91c65420
#
_cell.length_a   1.000
_cell.length_b   1.000
_cell.length_c   1.000
_cell.angle_alpha   90.00
_cell.angle_beta   90.00
_cell.angle_gamma   90.00
#
_symmetry.space_group_name_H-M   'P 1'
#
loop_
_entity.id
_entity.type
_entity.pdbx_description
1 polymer ?
#
loop_
_entity_poly.entity_id
_entity_poly.type
_entity_poly.pdbx_seq_one_letter_code
_entity_poly.pdbx_strand_id
1 'polypeptide(L)'
;MKATGSTVAELVQARWGDHRPGLHFEHKALTQHQIAAGAAARAALLADLLPRGAEPHIGVLLDNTPEYPLWLSAAALAGAAVAGINPTRRGAELARDIVHTDCRVLITERSHLPLLDGLQLPDVRVLVTDSDAYGDLLSPYADATPEISPAATPAARMLLYFTSGSTGAPKAAICSQGRLAAAGQSLVTHFGVDPSDVHYICMPMFHGNAVIADWAPALAAGAGVALRRRFSASAFLDDVRAYGATYFTYVGRAVQYLLATPERADDTRNPLRMGFGTEAGAVDAARFEERFGVRLVEGYGSSEGGAAIQRTPGTPAAAIGRAAPGDELAVVDPGTFLECPPAVFASDGRLLNGDAAIGELVNKGRSPFEGYWRNAEADAARLRGGWYWTGDLFYRDAEGFLYFAGRTDDRLRVDSENLAAAVIENILARYAGAAGVAVYAVPDPVAGDQVMAAVAPRAGTDFDPLAFAEFLLSQPDLGTKMAPRFVRVVRRMPVTATNKVARSALRKAGFRCPDPVWWRPPGSAAYRLLAPPDVASLLAEYRAHAREGLLPPS
;
A
#
# COMPACT_ATOMS: atom_id res chain seq x y z
N MET A 1 3.80 -8.00 -29.93
CA MET A 1 3.19 -9.28 -29.48
C MET A 1 3.14 -9.26 -27.94
N LYS A 2 1.99 -9.52 -27.33
CA LYS A 2 1.89 -9.75 -25.90
C LYS A 2 2.69 -11.01 -25.56
N ALA A 3 3.69 -10.90 -24.68
CA ALA A 3 4.45 -12.08 -24.26
C ALA A 3 3.57 -12.92 -23.32
N THR A 4 3.33 -14.16 -23.70
CA THR A 4 2.68 -15.15 -22.83
C THR A 4 3.78 -15.96 -22.16
N GLY A 5 4.26 -15.51 -21.01
CA GLY A 5 5.25 -16.22 -20.22
C GLY A 5 4.64 -16.74 -18.92
N SER A 6 5.03 -17.90 -18.47
CA SER A 6 4.64 -18.47 -17.18
C SER A 6 5.49 -17.94 -16.01
N THR A 7 6.59 -17.25 -16.31
CA THR A 7 7.54 -16.68 -15.36
C THR A 7 7.92 -15.25 -15.74
N VAL A 8 8.37 -14.46 -14.76
CA VAL A 8 8.96 -13.14 -15.01
C VAL A 8 10.21 -13.25 -15.88
N ALA A 9 11.01 -14.30 -15.70
CA ALA A 9 12.20 -14.56 -16.52
C ALA A 9 11.87 -14.65 -18.01
N GLU A 10 10.82 -15.39 -18.38
CA GLU A 10 10.34 -15.48 -19.77
C GLU A 10 9.87 -14.13 -20.32
N LEU A 11 9.19 -13.33 -19.49
CA LEU A 11 8.77 -11.98 -19.88
C LEU A 11 9.97 -11.06 -20.13
N VAL A 12 11.02 -11.15 -19.32
CA VAL A 12 12.29 -10.40 -19.52
C VAL A 12 12.99 -10.87 -20.78
N GLN A 13 13.15 -12.18 -20.97
CA GLN A 13 13.81 -12.74 -22.16
C GLN A 13 13.08 -12.33 -23.45
N ALA A 14 11.76 -12.26 -23.44
CA ALA A 14 10.94 -11.82 -24.57
C ALA A 14 11.19 -10.35 -24.97
N ARG A 15 11.92 -9.56 -24.18
CA ARG A 15 12.32 -8.18 -24.52
C ARG A 15 13.65 -8.14 -25.28
N TRP A 16 14.38 -9.25 -25.37
CA TRP A 16 15.60 -9.33 -26.16
C TRP A 16 15.32 -9.07 -27.65
N GLY A 17 16.08 -8.16 -28.24
CA GLY A 17 15.88 -7.72 -29.64
C GLY A 17 14.75 -6.69 -29.83
N ASP A 18 14.06 -6.29 -28.78
CA ASP A 18 13.04 -5.23 -28.86
C ASP A 18 13.70 -3.85 -28.65
N HIS A 19 13.81 -3.07 -29.70
CA HIS A 19 14.49 -1.76 -29.69
C HIS A 19 13.56 -0.58 -29.40
N ARG A 20 12.30 -0.83 -29.04
CA ARG A 20 11.38 0.23 -28.60
C ARG A 20 11.83 0.82 -27.27
N PRO A 21 11.43 2.07 -26.95
CA PRO A 21 11.68 2.66 -25.65
C PRO A 21 11.16 1.75 -24.53
N GLY A 22 12.00 1.48 -23.54
CA GLY A 22 11.68 0.58 -22.44
C GLY A 22 11.69 1.25 -21.07
N LEU A 23 12.64 2.19 -20.85
CA LEU A 23 12.75 2.89 -19.57
C LEU A 23 13.24 4.31 -19.80
N HIS A 24 12.58 5.25 -19.13
CA HIS A 24 12.98 6.65 -19.03
C HIS A 24 13.27 7.01 -17.57
N PHE A 25 14.39 7.66 -17.34
CA PHE A 25 14.77 8.16 -16.02
C PHE A 25 15.63 9.42 -16.17
N GLU A 26 15.14 10.56 -15.70
CA GLU A 26 15.82 11.84 -15.85
C GLU A 26 16.19 12.08 -17.33
N HIS A 27 17.49 12.16 -17.65
CA HIS A 27 17.98 12.35 -19.02
C HIS A 27 18.37 11.03 -19.72
N LYS A 28 18.18 9.87 -19.06
CA LYS A 28 18.54 8.55 -19.56
C LYS A 28 17.32 7.86 -20.16
N ALA A 29 17.52 7.21 -21.31
CA ALA A 29 16.55 6.33 -21.90
C ALA A 29 17.22 5.00 -22.26
N LEU A 30 16.53 3.89 -21.98
CA LEU A 30 16.96 2.55 -22.35
C LEU A 30 15.87 1.92 -23.23
N THR A 31 16.29 1.17 -24.25
CA THR A 31 15.37 0.32 -25.01
C THR A 31 15.03 -0.94 -24.20
N GLN A 32 13.96 -1.64 -24.59
CA GLN A 32 13.62 -2.95 -23.98
C GLN A 32 14.77 -3.93 -24.12
N HIS A 33 15.45 -3.94 -25.28
CA HIS A 33 16.66 -4.74 -25.50
C HIS A 33 17.78 -4.40 -24.50
N GLN A 34 18.06 -3.12 -24.29
CA GLN A 34 19.11 -2.69 -23.35
C GLN A 34 18.77 -3.04 -21.90
N ILE A 35 17.48 -3.06 -21.54
CA ILE A 35 17.04 -3.54 -20.22
C ILE A 35 17.29 -5.04 -20.09
N ALA A 36 16.93 -5.83 -21.11
CA ALA A 36 17.18 -7.27 -21.10
C ALA A 36 18.68 -7.60 -21.09
N ALA A 37 19.51 -6.86 -21.84
CA ALA A 37 20.96 -7.00 -21.83
C ALA A 37 21.56 -6.62 -20.47
N GLY A 38 21.14 -5.49 -19.91
CA GLY A 38 21.58 -5.07 -18.58
C GLY A 38 21.17 -6.04 -17.46
N ALA A 39 19.99 -6.66 -17.60
CA ALA A 39 19.54 -7.73 -16.70
C ALA A 39 20.40 -8.99 -16.85
N ALA A 40 20.74 -9.39 -18.09
CA ALA A 40 21.59 -10.54 -18.36
C ALA A 40 22.99 -10.39 -17.74
N ALA A 41 23.61 -9.23 -17.90
CA ALA A 41 24.90 -8.93 -17.29
C ALA A 41 24.87 -9.06 -15.75
N ARG A 42 23.81 -8.55 -15.11
CA ARG A 42 23.63 -8.65 -13.66
C ARG A 42 23.27 -10.07 -13.20
N ALA A 43 22.55 -10.83 -14.01
CA ALA A 43 22.24 -12.24 -13.72
C ALA A 43 23.51 -13.10 -13.76
N ALA A 44 24.38 -12.89 -14.75
CA ALA A 44 25.68 -13.57 -14.83
C ALA A 44 26.60 -13.20 -13.65
N LEU A 45 26.69 -11.90 -13.32
CA LEU A 45 27.41 -11.45 -12.12
C LEU A 45 26.84 -12.10 -10.84
N LEU A 46 25.50 -12.19 -10.73
CA LEU A 46 24.85 -12.75 -9.55
C LEU A 46 25.18 -14.23 -9.36
N ALA A 47 25.30 -14.99 -10.45
CA ALA A 47 25.70 -16.40 -10.40
C ALA A 47 27.11 -16.60 -9.79
N ASP A 48 28.03 -15.64 -10.00
CA ASP A 48 29.37 -15.67 -9.41
C ASP A 48 29.39 -15.13 -7.96
N LEU A 49 28.45 -14.29 -7.58
CA LEU A 49 28.39 -13.67 -6.25
C LEU A 49 27.69 -14.54 -5.21
N LEU A 50 26.68 -15.31 -5.61
CA LEU A 50 25.90 -16.11 -4.68
C LEU A 50 26.66 -17.37 -4.25
N PRO A 51 26.83 -17.59 -2.94
CA PRO A 51 27.47 -18.79 -2.44
C PRO A 51 26.63 -20.04 -2.79
N ARG A 52 27.30 -21.12 -3.18
CA ARG A 52 26.64 -22.41 -3.43
C ARG A 52 25.92 -22.89 -2.17
N GLY A 53 24.67 -23.29 -2.32
CA GLY A 53 23.83 -23.80 -1.22
C GLY A 53 23.24 -22.72 -0.30
N ALA A 54 23.52 -21.43 -0.54
CA ALA A 54 22.81 -20.34 0.12
C ALA A 54 21.45 -20.09 -0.54
N GLU A 55 20.52 -19.45 0.21
CA GLU A 55 19.30 -18.93 -0.38
C GLU A 55 19.66 -17.87 -1.42
N PRO A 56 19.11 -17.96 -2.65
CA PRO A 56 19.46 -17.02 -3.71
C PRO A 56 18.70 -15.69 -3.54
N HIS A 57 18.93 -15.00 -2.42
CA HIS A 57 18.24 -13.76 -2.08
C HIS A 57 19.19 -12.57 -2.16
N ILE A 58 18.73 -11.51 -2.80
CA ILE A 58 19.39 -10.20 -2.83
C ILE A 58 18.52 -9.14 -2.17
N GLY A 59 19.13 -8.28 -1.37
CA GLY A 59 18.49 -7.09 -0.83
C GLY A 59 18.65 -5.91 -1.80
N VAL A 60 17.58 -5.16 -2.04
CA VAL A 60 17.65 -3.93 -2.86
C VAL A 60 17.24 -2.76 -1.99
N LEU A 61 18.22 -1.93 -1.63
CA LEU A 61 18.10 -0.70 -0.84
C LEU A 61 18.39 0.49 -1.75
N LEU A 62 17.45 0.83 -2.61
CA LEU A 62 17.56 1.89 -3.60
C LEU A 62 16.32 2.78 -3.60
N ASP A 63 16.49 4.03 -4.03
CA ASP A 63 15.38 4.80 -4.58
C ASP A 63 14.91 4.19 -5.93
N ASN A 64 13.88 4.75 -6.55
CA ASN A 64 13.47 4.34 -7.89
C ASN A 64 14.49 4.82 -8.93
N THR A 65 15.56 4.06 -9.11
CA THR A 65 16.59 4.26 -10.13
C THR A 65 16.50 3.14 -11.18
N PRO A 66 17.10 3.29 -12.37
CA PRO A 66 17.14 2.22 -13.37
C PRO A 66 17.70 0.89 -12.85
N GLU A 67 18.56 0.95 -11.84
CA GLU A 67 19.11 -0.25 -11.21
C GLU A 67 18.04 -1.13 -10.56
N TYR A 68 16.94 -0.54 -10.03
CA TYR A 68 15.88 -1.32 -9.39
C TYR A 68 15.21 -2.31 -10.36
N PRO A 69 14.61 -1.89 -11.50
CA PRO A 69 14.03 -2.83 -12.46
C PRO A 69 15.07 -3.71 -13.15
N LEU A 70 16.32 -3.27 -13.30
CA LEU A 70 17.40 -4.11 -13.84
C LEU A 70 17.71 -5.27 -12.89
N TRP A 71 17.81 -5.04 -11.59
CA TRP A 71 18.04 -6.09 -10.60
C TRP A 71 16.82 -6.99 -10.39
N LEU A 72 15.58 -6.46 -10.50
CA LEU A 72 14.39 -7.30 -10.56
C LEU A 72 14.46 -8.27 -11.74
N SER A 73 14.77 -7.76 -12.92
CA SER A 73 14.88 -8.56 -14.13
C SER A 73 16.03 -9.58 -14.06
N ALA A 74 17.16 -9.19 -13.50
CA ALA A 74 18.31 -10.07 -13.30
C ALA A 74 18.02 -11.21 -12.31
N ALA A 75 17.40 -10.90 -11.20
CA ALA A 75 16.98 -11.90 -10.21
C ALA A 75 15.98 -12.90 -10.83
N ALA A 76 15.06 -12.43 -11.67
CA ALA A 76 14.15 -13.30 -12.40
C ALA A 76 14.91 -14.29 -13.28
N LEU A 77 15.84 -13.81 -14.12
CA LEU A 77 16.66 -14.67 -14.99
C LEU A 77 17.49 -15.67 -14.19
N ALA A 78 18.08 -15.25 -13.07
CA ALA A 78 18.90 -16.08 -12.22
C ALA A 78 18.11 -17.09 -11.36
N GLY A 79 16.79 -16.96 -11.25
CA GLY A 79 15.98 -17.73 -10.30
C GLY A 79 16.19 -17.32 -8.85
N ALA A 80 16.57 -16.05 -8.62
CA ALA A 80 16.78 -15.45 -7.31
C ALA A 80 15.58 -14.61 -6.87
N ALA A 81 15.52 -14.29 -5.56
CA ALA A 81 14.50 -13.42 -5.00
C ALA A 81 15.05 -12.05 -4.61
N VAL A 82 14.27 -11.01 -4.85
CA VAL A 82 14.54 -9.63 -4.41
C VAL A 82 13.82 -9.36 -3.10
N ALA A 83 14.57 -9.07 -2.04
CA ALA A 83 14.05 -8.47 -0.83
C ALA A 83 14.02 -6.94 -0.98
N GLY A 84 12.84 -6.36 -0.98
CA GLY A 84 12.65 -4.91 -1.02
C GLY A 84 12.98 -4.29 0.33
N ILE A 85 14.16 -3.69 0.46
CA ILE A 85 14.63 -3.09 1.72
C ILE A 85 14.17 -1.64 1.79
N ASN A 86 13.46 -1.32 2.87
CA ASN A 86 12.86 -0.01 3.05
C ASN A 86 13.90 1.03 3.53
N PRO A 87 14.24 2.06 2.71
CA PRO A 87 15.24 3.07 3.06
C PRO A 87 14.80 4.05 4.17
N THR A 88 13.58 3.96 4.66
CA THR A 88 13.13 4.76 5.80
C THR A 88 13.39 4.09 7.14
N ARG A 89 13.73 2.80 7.18
CA ARG A 89 14.12 2.10 8.39
C ARG A 89 15.53 2.47 8.83
N ARG A 90 15.82 2.28 10.10
CA ARG A 90 17.10 2.69 10.71
C ARG A 90 17.61 1.63 11.69
N GLY A 91 18.92 1.57 11.86
CA GLY A 91 19.59 0.80 12.91
C GLY A 91 19.18 -0.67 12.92
N ALA A 92 18.82 -1.17 14.09
CA ALA A 92 18.47 -2.57 14.32
C ALA A 92 17.27 -3.05 13.48
N GLU A 93 16.31 -2.19 13.14
CA GLU A 93 15.19 -2.58 12.29
C GLU A 93 15.64 -2.84 10.85
N LEU A 94 16.50 -1.97 10.31
CA LEU A 94 17.06 -2.13 8.97
C LEU A 94 17.93 -3.39 8.88
N ALA A 95 18.83 -3.58 9.86
CA ALA A 95 19.66 -4.79 9.93
C ALA A 95 18.83 -6.06 10.00
N ARG A 96 17.77 -6.06 10.83
CA ARG A 96 16.86 -7.20 10.99
C ARG A 96 16.18 -7.58 9.68
N ASP A 97 15.71 -6.59 8.89
CA ASP A 97 15.05 -6.89 7.63
C ASP A 97 16.02 -7.55 6.63
N ILE A 98 17.26 -7.05 6.53
CA ILE A 98 18.30 -7.60 5.64
C ILE A 98 18.69 -9.02 6.08
N VAL A 99 18.94 -9.22 7.36
CA VAL A 99 19.35 -10.52 7.91
C VAL A 99 18.21 -11.54 7.87
N HIS A 100 16.98 -11.14 8.21
CA HIS A 100 15.81 -12.02 8.20
C HIS A 100 15.53 -12.59 6.81
N THR A 101 15.78 -11.84 5.75
CA THR A 101 15.56 -12.28 4.38
C THR A 101 16.75 -13.06 3.78
N ASP A 102 17.75 -13.43 4.58
CA ASP A 102 18.93 -14.19 4.16
C ASP A 102 19.66 -13.59 2.95
N CYS A 103 19.62 -12.28 2.79
CA CYS A 103 20.31 -11.59 1.70
C CYS A 103 21.82 -11.82 1.78
N ARG A 104 22.42 -12.28 0.69
CA ARG A 104 23.87 -12.44 0.56
C ARG A 104 24.51 -11.31 -0.22
N VAL A 105 23.73 -10.61 -1.04
CA VAL A 105 24.13 -9.42 -1.78
C VAL A 105 23.14 -8.30 -1.47
N LEU A 106 23.65 -7.13 -1.10
CA LEU A 106 22.85 -5.93 -0.89
C LEU A 106 23.21 -4.90 -1.95
N ILE A 107 22.25 -4.58 -2.78
CA ILE A 107 22.35 -3.56 -3.82
C ILE A 107 21.94 -2.22 -3.23
N THR A 108 22.80 -1.22 -3.32
CA THR A 108 22.53 0.11 -2.76
C THR A 108 23.15 1.21 -3.61
N GLU A 109 22.95 2.46 -3.23
CA GLU A 109 23.57 3.65 -3.81
C GLU A 109 24.28 4.47 -2.72
N ARG A 110 25.22 5.35 -3.10
CA ARG A 110 26.04 6.16 -2.16
C ARG A 110 25.19 6.92 -1.16
N SER A 111 24.03 7.43 -1.59
CA SER A 111 23.11 8.19 -0.74
C SER A 111 22.54 7.37 0.44
N HIS A 112 22.54 6.05 0.34
CA HIS A 112 22.03 5.16 1.37
C HIS A 112 23.12 4.47 2.21
N LEU A 113 24.41 4.61 1.87
CA LEU A 113 25.51 4.05 2.66
C LEU A 113 25.47 4.45 4.14
N PRO A 114 25.17 5.72 4.50
CA PRO A 114 25.09 6.11 5.92
C PRO A 114 24.02 5.34 6.71
N LEU A 115 23.04 4.73 6.05
CA LEU A 115 22.04 3.86 6.70
C LEU A 115 22.62 2.55 7.19
N LEU A 116 23.73 2.11 6.58
CA LEU A 116 24.39 0.84 6.86
C LEU A 116 25.51 0.98 7.90
N ASP A 117 25.88 2.21 8.27
CA ASP A 117 26.95 2.47 9.23
C ASP A 117 26.64 1.84 10.59
N GLY A 118 27.60 1.05 11.09
CA GLY A 118 27.49 0.37 12.38
C GLY A 118 26.53 -0.82 12.40
N LEU A 119 25.88 -1.19 11.29
CA LEU A 119 25.03 -2.37 11.23
C LEU A 119 25.88 -3.65 11.20
N GLN A 120 25.42 -4.66 11.94
CA GLN A 120 25.99 -6.00 11.87
C GLN A 120 25.30 -6.79 10.75
N LEU A 121 25.94 -6.90 9.59
CA LEU A 121 25.46 -7.58 8.41
C LEU A 121 26.43 -8.73 8.04
N PRO A 122 26.43 -9.83 8.79
CA PRO A 122 27.37 -10.92 8.55
C PRO A 122 27.10 -11.53 7.16
N ASP A 123 28.19 -11.80 6.43
CA ASP A 123 28.17 -12.46 5.12
C ASP A 123 27.38 -11.74 4.02
N VAL A 124 27.11 -10.43 4.17
CA VAL A 124 26.43 -9.61 3.17
C VAL A 124 27.45 -8.82 2.36
N ARG A 125 27.51 -9.06 1.05
CA ARG A 125 28.32 -8.27 0.13
C ARG A 125 27.52 -7.04 -0.35
N VAL A 126 28.02 -5.84 -0.12
CA VAL A 126 27.38 -4.59 -0.52
C VAL A 126 27.89 -4.16 -1.90
N LEU A 127 26.98 -3.91 -2.85
CA LEU A 127 27.24 -3.35 -4.17
C LEU A 127 26.67 -1.95 -4.25
N VAL A 128 27.53 -0.96 -4.56
CA VAL A 128 27.16 0.47 -4.65
C VAL A 128 27.01 0.86 -6.11
N THR A 129 25.79 0.98 -6.60
CA THR A 129 25.46 1.04 -8.04
C THR A 129 25.93 2.32 -8.74
N ASP A 130 26.17 3.40 -8.00
CA ASP A 130 26.68 4.67 -8.50
C ASP A 130 28.18 4.89 -8.20
N SER A 131 28.94 3.78 -8.10
CA SER A 131 30.39 3.78 -7.95
C SER A 131 31.09 3.30 -9.22
N ASP A 132 32.32 3.76 -9.46
CA ASP A 132 33.14 3.30 -10.60
C ASP A 132 33.44 1.78 -10.48
N ALA A 133 33.71 1.30 -9.27
CA ALA A 133 33.93 -0.10 -8.98
C ALA A 133 32.75 -1.02 -9.38
N TYR A 134 31.53 -0.50 -9.39
CA TYR A 134 30.37 -1.24 -9.86
C TYR A 134 30.37 -1.41 -11.38
N GLY A 135 30.76 -0.37 -12.13
CA GLY A 135 30.96 -0.45 -13.57
C GLY A 135 32.04 -1.48 -13.94
N ASP A 136 33.18 -1.43 -13.25
CA ASP A 136 34.28 -2.38 -13.43
C ASP A 136 33.84 -3.83 -13.14
N LEU A 137 33.02 -4.02 -12.10
CA LEU A 137 32.48 -5.32 -11.72
C LEU A 137 31.52 -5.90 -12.76
N LEU A 138 30.75 -5.06 -13.45
CA LEU A 138 29.82 -5.47 -14.52
C LEU A 138 30.50 -5.66 -15.87
N SER A 139 31.63 -5.00 -16.11
CA SER A 139 32.31 -4.99 -17.41
C SER A 139 32.58 -6.40 -17.99
N PRO A 140 33.01 -7.41 -17.22
CA PRO A 140 33.24 -8.76 -17.74
C PRO A 140 31.99 -9.47 -18.30
N TYR A 141 30.80 -8.98 -17.93
CA TYR A 141 29.51 -9.57 -18.30
C TYR A 141 28.74 -8.75 -19.33
N ALA A 142 29.36 -7.73 -19.94
CA ALA A 142 28.72 -6.80 -20.85
C ALA A 142 28.03 -7.47 -22.05
N ASP A 143 28.59 -8.58 -22.53
CA ASP A 143 28.08 -9.33 -23.69
C ASP A 143 27.15 -10.50 -23.29
N ALA A 144 26.73 -10.57 -22.02
CA ALA A 144 25.83 -11.63 -21.56
C ALA A 144 24.47 -11.55 -22.26
N THR A 145 23.91 -12.70 -22.59
CA THR A 145 22.57 -12.84 -23.14
C THR A 145 21.57 -13.28 -22.07
N PRO A 146 20.27 -12.97 -22.18
CA PRO A 146 19.29 -13.29 -21.15
C PRO A 146 18.94 -14.79 -21.14
N GLU A 147 19.85 -15.59 -20.61
CA GLU A 147 19.62 -17.01 -20.34
C GLU A 147 18.78 -17.20 -19.08
N ILE A 148 17.78 -18.08 -19.15
CA ILE A 148 16.91 -18.40 -18.03
C ILE A 148 17.55 -19.56 -17.25
N SER A 149 17.86 -19.30 -15.98
CA SER A 149 18.34 -20.37 -15.08
C SER A 149 17.29 -21.48 -14.92
N PRO A 150 17.70 -22.76 -14.87
CA PRO A 150 16.79 -23.85 -14.52
C PRO A 150 16.09 -23.68 -13.16
N ALA A 151 16.65 -22.86 -12.28
CA ALA A 151 16.04 -22.50 -11.00
C ALA A 151 14.87 -21.48 -11.15
N ALA A 152 14.76 -20.77 -12.27
CA ALA A 152 13.74 -19.76 -12.52
C ALA A 152 12.38 -20.37 -12.92
N THR A 153 11.85 -21.25 -12.07
CA THR A 153 10.56 -21.92 -12.27
C THR A 153 9.38 -21.03 -11.86
N PRO A 154 8.14 -21.31 -12.27
CA PRO A 154 6.97 -20.56 -11.79
C PRO A 154 6.83 -20.53 -10.26
N ALA A 155 7.27 -21.56 -9.55
CA ALA A 155 7.24 -21.64 -8.10
C ALA A 155 8.46 -20.98 -7.42
N ALA A 156 9.48 -20.57 -8.16
CA ALA A 156 10.65 -19.90 -7.60
C ALA A 156 10.26 -18.57 -6.97
N ARG A 157 10.78 -18.30 -5.77
CA ARG A 157 10.58 -17.01 -5.09
C ARG A 157 11.16 -15.88 -5.95
N MET A 158 10.35 -14.82 -6.14
CA MET A 158 10.75 -13.64 -6.90
C MET A 158 10.85 -12.40 -6.02
N LEU A 159 9.90 -12.22 -5.11
CA LEU A 159 9.87 -11.07 -4.21
C LEU A 159 9.73 -11.53 -2.76
N LEU A 160 10.41 -10.81 -1.87
CA LEU A 160 10.25 -10.85 -0.41
C LEU A 160 9.96 -9.42 0.04
N TYR A 161 8.68 -9.04 0.10
CA TYR A 161 8.27 -7.66 0.39
C TYR A 161 7.66 -7.54 1.77
N PHE A 162 8.23 -6.63 2.57
CA PHE A 162 7.77 -6.40 3.92
C PHE A 162 6.41 -5.71 3.95
N THR A 163 5.49 -6.31 4.69
CA THR A 163 4.18 -5.72 4.98
C THR A 163 4.20 -5.06 6.36
N SER A 164 3.35 -4.04 6.56
CA SER A 164 3.22 -3.36 7.84
C SER A 164 2.49 -4.27 8.84
N GLY A 165 3.24 -5.05 9.63
CA GLY A 165 2.68 -5.86 10.71
C GLY A 165 2.70 -5.11 12.04
N SER A 166 1.65 -5.25 12.84
CA SER A 166 1.56 -4.73 14.21
C SER A 166 2.36 -5.55 15.23
N THR A 167 2.81 -6.75 14.88
CA THR A 167 3.58 -7.68 15.73
C THR A 167 5.06 -7.62 15.37
N GLY A 168 5.93 -7.55 16.40
CA GLY A 168 7.37 -7.25 16.29
C GLY A 168 8.26 -8.09 15.36
N ALA A 169 7.81 -9.23 14.81
CA ALA A 169 8.57 -10.04 13.87
C ALA A 169 8.37 -9.53 12.41
N PRO A 170 9.42 -9.56 11.56
CA PRO A 170 9.30 -9.18 10.16
C PRO A 170 8.30 -10.09 9.42
N LYS A 171 7.45 -9.48 8.58
CA LYS A 171 6.51 -10.18 7.70
C LYS A 171 6.91 -9.91 6.25
N ALA A 172 7.88 -10.68 5.75
CA ALA A 172 8.30 -10.62 4.35
C ALA A 172 7.40 -11.57 3.53
N ALA A 173 6.38 -11.01 2.87
CA ALA A 173 5.46 -11.77 2.03
C ALA A 173 6.19 -12.32 0.81
N ILE A 174 6.00 -13.61 0.54
CA ILE A 174 6.56 -14.30 -0.61
C ILE A 174 5.69 -14.03 -1.83
N CYS A 175 6.32 -13.73 -2.97
CA CYS A 175 5.68 -13.71 -4.27
C CYS A 175 6.55 -14.50 -5.26
N SER A 176 6.01 -15.57 -5.83
CA SER A 176 6.72 -16.38 -6.83
C SER A 176 6.77 -15.69 -8.20
N GLN A 177 7.66 -16.19 -9.06
CA GLN A 177 7.77 -15.74 -10.45
C GLN A 177 6.45 -15.90 -11.21
N GLY A 178 5.80 -17.05 -11.05
CA GLY A 178 4.53 -17.34 -11.72
C GLY A 178 3.41 -16.42 -11.25
N ARG A 179 3.32 -16.16 -9.94
CA ARG A 179 2.31 -15.24 -9.39
C ARG A 179 2.50 -13.82 -9.90
N LEU A 180 3.74 -13.32 -9.92
CA LEU A 180 4.02 -11.97 -10.39
C LEU A 180 3.73 -11.83 -11.90
N ALA A 181 4.13 -12.81 -12.71
CA ALA A 181 3.84 -12.83 -14.14
C ALA A 181 2.33 -12.87 -14.42
N ALA A 182 1.59 -13.73 -13.70
CA ALA A 182 0.14 -13.84 -13.83
C ALA A 182 -0.59 -12.55 -13.41
N ALA A 183 -0.13 -11.90 -12.33
CA ALA A 183 -0.68 -10.61 -11.89
C ALA A 183 -0.47 -9.52 -12.97
N GLY A 184 0.73 -9.43 -13.53
CA GLY A 184 1.02 -8.49 -14.63
C GLY A 184 0.13 -8.73 -15.85
N GLN A 185 0.01 -9.98 -16.31
CA GLN A 185 -0.82 -10.35 -17.45
C GLN A 185 -2.32 -10.12 -17.21
N SER A 186 -2.79 -10.37 -15.99
CA SER A 186 -4.17 -10.08 -15.59
C SER A 186 -4.48 -8.58 -15.70
N LEU A 187 -3.60 -7.72 -15.18
CA LEU A 187 -3.74 -6.26 -15.27
C LEU A 187 -3.65 -5.76 -16.71
N VAL A 188 -2.76 -6.33 -17.53
CA VAL A 188 -2.70 -6.05 -18.98
C VAL A 188 -4.05 -6.34 -19.65
N THR A 189 -4.65 -7.47 -19.35
CA THR A 189 -5.95 -7.85 -19.91
C THR A 189 -7.07 -6.96 -19.40
N HIS A 190 -7.09 -6.71 -18.10
CA HIS A 190 -8.14 -5.92 -17.43
C HIS A 190 -8.16 -4.46 -17.90
N PHE A 191 -6.99 -3.84 -18.03
CA PHE A 191 -6.86 -2.42 -18.38
C PHE A 191 -6.57 -2.16 -19.86
N GLY A 192 -6.42 -3.20 -20.66
CA GLY A 192 -6.09 -3.06 -22.07
C GLY A 192 -4.73 -2.41 -22.31
N VAL A 193 -3.76 -2.67 -21.42
CA VAL A 193 -2.39 -2.16 -21.58
C VAL A 193 -1.75 -2.76 -22.83
N ASP A 194 -1.04 -1.95 -23.58
CA ASP A 194 -0.38 -2.36 -24.82
C ASP A 194 1.06 -1.79 -24.91
N PRO A 195 1.84 -2.21 -25.91
CA PRO A 195 3.23 -1.77 -26.05
C PRO A 195 3.43 -0.27 -26.31
N SER A 196 2.39 0.49 -26.62
CA SER A 196 2.48 1.96 -26.81
C SER A 196 2.28 2.72 -25.51
N ASP A 197 1.85 2.05 -24.43
CA ASP A 197 1.68 2.67 -23.14
C ASP A 197 3.01 2.99 -22.47
N VAL A 198 2.99 4.01 -21.61
CA VAL A 198 4.10 4.36 -20.72
C VAL A 198 3.59 4.43 -19.30
N HIS A 199 4.17 3.61 -18.45
CA HIS A 199 3.85 3.50 -17.03
C HIS A 199 4.71 4.46 -16.21
N TYR A 200 4.09 5.39 -15.48
CA TYR A 200 4.80 6.34 -14.62
C TYR A 200 4.93 5.80 -13.21
N ILE A 201 6.09 5.24 -12.89
CA ILE A 201 6.39 4.66 -11.57
C ILE A 201 6.99 5.72 -10.65
N CYS A 202 6.15 6.32 -9.82
CA CYS A 202 6.52 7.28 -8.80
C CYS A 202 6.32 6.76 -7.36
N MET A 203 5.61 5.65 -7.18
CA MET A 203 5.53 4.96 -5.90
C MET A 203 6.79 4.12 -5.65
N PRO A 204 7.19 3.89 -4.38
CA PRO A 204 8.44 3.20 -4.06
C PRO A 204 8.48 1.75 -4.56
N MET A 205 9.51 1.37 -5.31
CA MET A 205 9.66 0.01 -5.86
C MET A 205 10.02 -1.06 -4.81
N PHE A 206 10.41 -0.68 -3.60
CA PHE A 206 10.54 -1.65 -2.51
C PHE A 206 9.18 -2.13 -1.97
N HIS A 207 8.07 -1.69 -2.59
CA HIS A 207 6.70 -2.06 -2.28
C HIS A 207 5.96 -2.69 -3.44
N GLY A 208 5.02 -3.61 -3.11
CA GLY A 208 4.22 -4.33 -4.08
C GLY A 208 3.39 -3.45 -5.01
N ASN A 209 2.93 -2.26 -4.58
CA ASN A 209 2.16 -1.35 -5.45
C ASN A 209 2.95 -1.01 -6.73
N ALA A 210 4.18 -0.53 -6.62
CA ALA A 210 4.99 -0.15 -7.77
C ALA A 210 5.46 -1.35 -8.61
N VAL A 211 5.68 -2.52 -8.00
CA VAL A 211 6.19 -3.68 -8.74
C VAL A 211 5.07 -4.54 -9.28
N ILE A 212 4.06 -4.88 -8.47
CA ILE A 212 2.99 -5.80 -8.88
C ILE A 212 1.97 -5.09 -9.78
N ALA A 213 1.60 -3.84 -9.44
CA ALA A 213 0.53 -3.12 -10.12
C ALA A 213 1.01 -2.16 -11.22
N ASP A 214 2.32 -1.91 -11.34
CA ASP A 214 2.87 -0.97 -12.31
C ASP A 214 3.97 -1.62 -13.18
N TRP A 215 5.11 -2.03 -12.61
CA TRP A 215 6.21 -2.62 -13.37
C TRP A 215 5.85 -3.95 -14.03
N ALA A 216 5.17 -4.86 -13.34
CA ALA A 216 4.84 -6.17 -13.89
C ALA A 216 3.90 -6.11 -15.11
N PRO A 217 2.80 -5.32 -15.12
CA PRO A 217 1.99 -5.15 -16.33
C PRO A 217 2.76 -4.44 -17.46
N ALA A 218 3.62 -3.45 -17.16
CA ALA A 218 4.46 -2.82 -18.18
C ALA A 218 5.38 -3.85 -18.85
N LEU A 219 6.08 -4.68 -18.06
CA LEU A 219 6.93 -5.77 -18.56
C LEU A 219 6.12 -6.77 -19.40
N ALA A 220 4.97 -7.22 -18.91
CA ALA A 220 4.13 -8.20 -19.60
C ALA A 220 3.60 -7.68 -20.94
N ALA A 221 3.22 -6.41 -21.01
CA ALA A 221 2.78 -5.77 -22.24
C ALA A 221 3.93 -5.41 -23.19
N GLY A 222 5.16 -5.26 -22.69
CA GLY A 222 6.26 -4.62 -23.40
C GLY A 222 6.05 -3.11 -23.56
N ALA A 223 5.36 -2.50 -22.59
CA ALA A 223 5.15 -1.07 -22.47
C ALA A 223 6.40 -0.37 -21.93
N GLY A 224 6.50 0.94 -22.13
CA GLY A 224 7.56 1.76 -21.55
C GLY A 224 7.33 2.01 -20.05
N VAL A 225 8.41 2.30 -19.34
CA VAL A 225 8.40 2.73 -17.93
C VAL A 225 9.09 4.07 -17.81
N ALA A 226 8.46 5.04 -17.16
CA ALA A 226 9.06 6.30 -16.75
C ALA A 226 9.22 6.31 -15.24
N LEU A 227 10.48 6.29 -14.76
CA LEU A 227 10.78 6.27 -13.34
C LEU A 227 10.92 7.68 -12.78
N ARG A 228 10.30 7.91 -11.63
CA ARG A 228 10.60 9.05 -10.79
C ARG A 228 11.29 8.56 -9.52
N ARG A 229 12.48 9.10 -9.23
CA ARG A 229 13.29 8.69 -8.06
C ARG A 229 12.49 8.66 -6.76
N ARG A 230 11.69 9.70 -6.51
CA ARG A 230 10.77 9.81 -5.37
C ARG A 230 9.52 10.55 -5.79
N PHE A 231 8.38 10.21 -5.24
CA PHE A 231 7.13 10.93 -5.52
C PHE A 231 7.28 12.43 -5.28
N SER A 232 6.80 13.22 -6.24
CA SER A 232 6.75 14.68 -6.17
C SER A 232 5.46 15.18 -6.79
N ALA A 233 4.57 15.74 -5.98
CA ALA A 233 3.30 16.27 -6.46
C ALA A 233 3.49 17.46 -7.42
N SER A 234 4.48 18.32 -7.18
CA SER A 234 4.75 19.48 -8.04
C SER A 234 5.35 19.13 -9.40
N ALA A 235 6.06 17.98 -9.50
CA ALA A 235 6.68 17.55 -10.75
C ALA A 235 5.81 16.56 -11.54
N PHE A 236 4.75 16.02 -10.94
CA PHE A 236 3.95 14.93 -11.50
C PHE A 236 3.45 15.21 -12.92
N LEU A 237 2.76 16.34 -13.10
CA LEU A 237 2.13 16.64 -14.38
C LEU A 237 3.17 16.97 -15.48
N ASP A 238 4.26 17.60 -15.11
CA ASP A 238 5.34 17.93 -16.04
C ASP A 238 6.09 16.65 -16.46
N ASP A 239 6.34 15.71 -15.55
CA ASP A 239 6.91 14.40 -15.87
C ASP A 239 5.97 13.58 -16.78
N VAL A 240 4.69 13.51 -16.41
CA VAL A 240 3.66 12.80 -17.20
C VAL A 240 3.64 13.28 -18.65
N ARG A 241 3.71 14.60 -18.85
CA ARG A 241 3.75 15.21 -20.18
C ARG A 241 5.07 14.92 -20.91
N ALA A 242 6.19 15.09 -20.20
CA ALA A 242 7.53 14.93 -20.78
C ALA A 242 7.78 13.50 -21.26
N TYR A 243 7.30 12.50 -20.49
CA TYR A 243 7.48 11.09 -20.84
C TYR A 243 6.32 10.49 -21.65
N GLY A 244 5.24 11.23 -21.83
CA GLY A 244 4.04 10.70 -22.50
C GLY A 244 3.36 9.58 -21.70
N ALA A 245 3.40 9.68 -20.36
CA ALA A 245 2.88 8.64 -19.49
C ALA A 245 1.37 8.49 -19.60
N THR A 246 0.89 7.26 -19.80
CA THR A 246 -0.53 6.92 -20.03
C THR A 246 -1.18 6.23 -18.82
N TYR A 247 -0.35 5.69 -17.93
CA TYR A 247 -0.77 4.92 -16.75
C TYR A 247 0.12 5.27 -15.55
N PHE A 248 -0.44 5.32 -14.36
CA PHE A 248 0.32 5.44 -13.12
C PHE A 248 -0.37 4.70 -11.98
N THR A 249 0.40 4.31 -10.96
CA THR A 249 -0.16 3.79 -9.72
C THR A 249 -0.12 4.82 -8.61
N TYR A 250 -1.11 4.75 -7.71
CA TYR A 250 -1.24 5.69 -6.61
C TYR A 250 -1.64 5.01 -5.29
N VAL A 251 -1.48 5.75 -4.21
CA VAL A 251 -2.18 5.58 -2.93
C VAL A 251 -2.95 6.87 -2.64
N GLY A 252 -4.07 6.79 -1.91
CA GLY A 252 -4.96 7.95 -1.72
C GLY A 252 -4.26 9.22 -1.25
N ARG A 253 -3.23 9.09 -0.40
CA ARG A 253 -2.45 10.24 0.06
C ARG A 253 -1.68 10.95 -1.06
N ALA A 254 -1.18 10.21 -2.05
CA ALA A 254 -0.52 10.82 -3.22
C ALA A 254 -1.53 11.65 -4.02
N VAL A 255 -2.76 11.15 -4.20
CA VAL A 255 -3.85 11.89 -4.84
C VAL A 255 -4.16 13.18 -4.10
N GLN A 256 -4.24 13.15 -2.78
CA GLN A 256 -4.45 14.36 -1.96
C GLN A 256 -3.33 15.39 -2.15
N TYR A 257 -2.07 14.96 -2.24
CA TYR A 257 -0.96 15.87 -2.52
C TYR A 257 -1.06 16.47 -3.92
N LEU A 258 -1.49 15.70 -4.94
CA LEU A 258 -1.71 16.22 -6.28
C LEU A 258 -2.84 17.25 -6.31
N LEU A 259 -3.95 16.98 -5.66
CA LEU A 259 -5.09 17.90 -5.54
C LEU A 259 -4.74 19.18 -4.75
N ALA A 260 -3.75 19.13 -3.86
CA ALA A 260 -3.28 20.30 -3.10
C ALA A 260 -2.29 21.19 -3.88
N THR A 261 -1.82 20.77 -5.05
CA THR A 261 -0.98 21.63 -5.91
C THR A 261 -1.82 22.78 -6.52
N PRO A 262 -1.22 23.93 -6.85
CA PRO A 262 -1.94 25.00 -7.57
C PRO A 262 -2.56 24.48 -8.87
N GLU A 263 -3.82 24.83 -9.11
CA GLU A 263 -4.52 24.48 -10.35
C GLU A 263 -3.96 25.28 -11.53
N ARG A 264 -3.85 24.64 -12.70
CA ARG A 264 -3.38 25.25 -13.93
C ARG A 264 -4.47 25.09 -15.00
N ALA A 265 -4.65 26.08 -15.85
CA ALA A 265 -5.67 26.07 -16.90
C ALA A 265 -5.50 24.92 -17.91
N ASP A 266 -4.34 24.28 -17.92
CA ASP A 266 -3.99 23.19 -18.80
C ASP A 266 -3.85 21.84 -18.10
N ASP A 267 -4.32 21.69 -16.86
CA ASP A 267 -4.21 20.44 -16.09
C ASP A 267 -4.82 19.23 -16.82
N THR A 268 -5.90 19.45 -17.58
CA THR A 268 -6.53 18.42 -18.43
C THR A 268 -5.71 18.05 -19.68
N ARG A 269 -4.68 18.85 -20.05
CA ARG A 269 -3.84 18.55 -21.21
C ARG A 269 -2.69 17.61 -20.81
N ASN A 270 -2.99 16.35 -20.66
CA ASN A 270 -2.03 15.31 -20.31
C ASN A 270 -2.39 14.00 -21.04
N PRO A 271 -1.42 13.09 -21.26
CA PRO A 271 -1.64 11.83 -21.98
C PRO A 271 -2.19 10.70 -21.11
N LEU A 272 -2.42 10.91 -19.81
CA LEU A 272 -2.90 9.86 -18.92
C LEU A 272 -4.27 9.33 -19.34
N ARG A 273 -4.40 8.03 -19.41
CA ARG A 273 -5.66 7.33 -19.65
C ARG A 273 -6.34 6.93 -18.33
N MET A 274 -5.54 6.62 -17.31
CA MET A 274 -6.04 6.19 -16.01
C MET A 274 -4.96 6.20 -14.93
N GLY A 275 -5.41 6.26 -13.67
CA GLY A 275 -4.63 5.89 -12.49
C GLY A 275 -5.22 4.64 -11.85
N PHE A 276 -4.38 3.71 -11.39
CA PHE A 276 -4.81 2.52 -10.65
C PHE A 276 -4.21 2.52 -9.25
N GLY A 277 -5.03 2.29 -8.23
CA GLY A 277 -4.52 2.32 -6.86
C GLY A 277 -5.54 1.97 -5.81
N THR A 278 -5.28 2.46 -4.60
CA THR A 278 -6.11 2.21 -3.41
C THR A 278 -6.24 3.47 -2.57
N GLU A 279 -7.30 3.54 -1.79
CA GLU A 279 -7.49 4.56 -0.73
C GLU A 279 -7.72 6.00 -1.24
N ALA A 280 -8.15 6.23 -2.49
CA ALA A 280 -8.41 7.58 -2.98
C ALA A 280 -9.73 8.17 -2.46
N GLY A 281 -10.63 7.43 -1.93
CA GLY A 281 -11.95 7.92 -1.53
C GLY A 281 -12.76 8.54 -2.69
N ALA A 282 -14.07 8.42 -2.65
CA ALA A 282 -14.92 8.84 -3.77
C ALA A 282 -14.86 10.36 -4.07
N VAL A 283 -14.71 11.19 -3.03
CA VAL A 283 -14.62 12.65 -3.17
C VAL A 283 -13.32 13.06 -3.87
N ASP A 284 -12.18 12.51 -3.44
CA ASP A 284 -10.88 12.84 -4.03
C ASP A 284 -10.76 12.28 -5.45
N ALA A 285 -11.33 11.10 -5.72
CA ALA A 285 -11.36 10.52 -7.06
C ALA A 285 -12.19 11.40 -8.04
N ALA A 286 -13.36 11.87 -7.62
CA ALA A 286 -14.19 12.76 -8.44
C ALA A 286 -13.49 14.10 -8.71
N ARG A 287 -12.86 14.71 -7.71
CA ARG A 287 -12.11 15.97 -7.87
C ARG A 287 -10.88 15.78 -8.77
N PHE A 288 -10.23 14.62 -8.71
CA PHE A 288 -9.09 14.31 -9.57
C PHE A 288 -9.54 14.20 -11.03
N GLU A 289 -10.65 13.49 -11.29
CA GLU A 289 -11.23 13.35 -12.61
C GLU A 289 -11.67 14.72 -13.19
N GLU A 290 -12.33 15.56 -12.37
CA GLU A 290 -12.72 16.91 -12.77
C GLU A 290 -11.51 17.78 -13.15
N ARG A 291 -10.45 17.76 -12.34
CA ARG A 291 -9.27 18.60 -12.54
C ARG A 291 -8.37 18.12 -13.68
N PHE A 292 -8.05 16.83 -13.73
CA PHE A 292 -7.05 16.28 -14.66
C PHE A 292 -7.66 15.59 -15.89
N GLY A 293 -8.99 15.40 -15.93
CA GLY A 293 -9.67 14.63 -16.96
C GLY A 293 -9.35 13.13 -16.95
N VAL A 294 -8.85 12.61 -15.84
CA VAL A 294 -8.31 11.25 -15.71
C VAL A 294 -9.07 10.48 -14.64
N ARG A 295 -9.58 9.32 -15.00
CA ARG A 295 -10.28 8.45 -14.06
C ARG A 295 -9.30 7.70 -13.16
N LEU A 296 -9.56 7.74 -11.86
CA LEU A 296 -8.93 6.87 -10.88
C LEU A 296 -9.72 5.58 -10.74
N VAL A 297 -9.04 4.46 -10.86
CA VAL A 297 -9.64 3.13 -10.67
C VAL A 297 -9.11 2.54 -9.39
N GLU A 298 -10.02 2.26 -8.47
CA GLU A 298 -9.69 1.58 -7.23
C GLU A 298 -9.75 0.07 -7.42
N GLY A 299 -8.78 -0.63 -6.84
CA GLY A 299 -8.79 -2.07 -6.68
C GLY A 299 -8.48 -2.45 -5.25
N TYR A 300 -8.73 -3.70 -4.91
CA TYR A 300 -8.30 -4.28 -3.65
C TYR A 300 -7.34 -5.43 -3.92
N GLY A 301 -6.26 -5.43 -3.18
CA GLY A 301 -5.25 -6.47 -3.19
C GLY A 301 -4.18 -6.17 -2.16
N SER A 302 -3.36 -7.16 -1.86
CA SER A 302 -2.24 -7.02 -0.93
C SER A 302 -0.97 -7.65 -1.49
N SER A 303 0.17 -7.33 -0.90
CA SER A 303 1.45 -7.97 -1.26
C SER A 303 1.41 -9.48 -1.01
N GLU A 304 0.62 -9.92 -0.05
CA GLU A 304 0.33 -11.31 0.26
C GLU A 304 -0.42 -12.01 -0.88
N GLY A 305 -1.25 -11.28 -1.64
CA GLY A 305 -1.96 -11.77 -2.81
C GLY A 305 -3.12 -12.73 -2.54
N GLY A 306 -3.52 -12.90 -1.28
CA GLY A 306 -4.52 -13.91 -0.90
C GLY A 306 -5.94 -13.67 -1.40
N ALA A 307 -6.27 -12.42 -1.74
CA ALA A 307 -7.54 -12.01 -2.34
C ALA A 307 -7.32 -10.78 -3.22
N ALA A 308 -8.07 -10.66 -4.31
CA ALA A 308 -8.06 -9.50 -5.18
C ALA A 308 -9.47 -9.19 -5.67
N ILE A 309 -9.82 -7.90 -5.73
CA ILE A 309 -11.09 -7.41 -6.24
C ILE A 309 -10.79 -6.26 -7.18
N GLN A 310 -11.43 -6.26 -8.35
CA GLN A 310 -11.27 -5.22 -9.35
C GLN A 310 -12.62 -4.64 -9.74
N ARG A 311 -12.65 -3.35 -10.04
CA ARG A 311 -13.83 -2.69 -10.58
C ARG A 311 -14.07 -3.15 -12.01
N THR A 312 -15.33 -3.38 -12.31
CA THR A 312 -15.82 -3.68 -13.66
C THR A 312 -16.89 -2.66 -14.05
N PRO A 313 -17.26 -2.55 -15.34
CA PRO A 313 -18.40 -1.73 -15.74
C PRO A 313 -19.63 -2.05 -14.91
N GLY A 314 -20.33 -1.03 -14.41
CA GLY A 314 -21.51 -1.18 -13.55
C GLY A 314 -21.22 -1.34 -12.05
N THR A 315 -19.96 -1.34 -11.62
CA THR A 315 -19.63 -1.31 -10.18
C THR A 315 -20.11 0.00 -9.55
N PRO A 316 -20.91 -0.03 -8.46
CA PRO A 316 -21.34 1.16 -7.74
C PRO A 316 -20.16 2.03 -7.28
N ALA A 317 -20.37 3.35 -7.19
CA ALA A 317 -19.30 4.30 -6.88
C ALA A 317 -18.55 3.98 -5.58
N ALA A 318 -19.26 3.56 -4.53
CA ALA A 318 -18.68 3.24 -3.23
C ALA A 318 -18.14 1.79 -3.12
N ALA A 319 -18.47 0.90 -4.06
CA ALA A 319 -17.99 -0.48 -4.03
C ALA A 319 -16.59 -0.61 -4.61
N ILE A 320 -15.81 -1.56 -4.11
CA ILE A 320 -14.52 -1.92 -4.72
C ILE A 320 -14.74 -2.76 -5.99
N GLY A 321 -15.69 -3.66 -5.99
CA GLY A 321 -16.00 -4.55 -7.12
C GLY A 321 -16.67 -5.83 -6.66
N ARG A 322 -16.56 -6.88 -7.47
CA ARG A 322 -16.99 -8.24 -7.17
C ARG A 322 -15.80 -9.19 -7.19
N ALA A 323 -15.97 -10.37 -6.59
CA ALA A 323 -15.05 -11.48 -6.80
C ALA A 323 -14.94 -11.81 -8.29
N ALA A 324 -13.73 -12.13 -8.76
CA ALA A 324 -13.54 -12.59 -10.13
C ALA A 324 -14.25 -13.95 -10.32
N PRO A 325 -14.67 -14.29 -11.56
CA PRO A 325 -15.24 -15.61 -11.83
C PRO A 325 -14.28 -16.74 -11.41
N GLY A 326 -14.75 -17.62 -10.53
CA GLY A 326 -13.95 -18.72 -9.98
C GLY A 326 -13.27 -18.42 -8.63
N ASP A 327 -13.29 -17.18 -8.16
CA ASP A 327 -12.85 -16.84 -6.80
C ASP A 327 -13.98 -17.09 -5.79
N GLU A 328 -13.62 -17.64 -4.63
CA GLU A 328 -14.55 -17.93 -3.54
C GLU A 328 -14.38 -16.94 -2.39
N LEU A 329 -14.58 -15.65 -2.67
CA LEU A 329 -14.53 -14.60 -1.66
C LEU A 329 -15.82 -14.55 -0.86
N ALA A 330 -15.69 -14.44 0.46
CA ALA A 330 -16.82 -14.29 1.38
C ALA A 330 -16.52 -13.25 2.46
N VAL A 331 -17.56 -12.65 3.01
CA VAL A 331 -17.48 -11.79 4.20
C VAL A 331 -17.98 -12.62 5.38
N VAL A 332 -17.13 -12.80 6.39
CA VAL A 332 -17.33 -13.77 7.47
C VAL A 332 -17.15 -13.09 8.83
N ASP A 333 -18.00 -13.39 9.78
CA ASP A 333 -17.79 -12.98 11.17
C ASP A 333 -16.64 -13.80 11.77
N PRO A 334 -15.56 -13.15 12.24
CA PRO A 334 -14.37 -13.85 12.71
C PRO A 334 -14.55 -14.60 14.02
N GLY A 335 -15.62 -14.34 14.77
CA GLY A 335 -15.93 -15.03 16.03
C GLY A 335 -16.74 -16.30 15.81
N THR A 336 -17.65 -16.31 14.83
CA THR A 336 -18.57 -17.44 14.58
C THR A 336 -18.18 -18.27 13.36
N PHE A 337 -17.33 -17.76 12.48
CA PHE A 337 -16.97 -18.33 11.18
C PHE A 337 -18.17 -18.48 10.20
N LEU A 338 -19.27 -17.78 10.48
CA LEU A 338 -20.45 -17.75 9.60
C LEU A 338 -20.37 -16.58 8.61
N GLU A 339 -20.91 -16.75 7.43
CA GLU A 339 -21.08 -15.67 6.47
C GLU A 339 -22.01 -14.59 7.03
N CYS A 340 -21.58 -13.33 6.90
CA CYS A 340 -22.40 -12.18 7.23
C CYS A 340 -23.56 -12.04 6.23
N PRO A 341 -24.74 -11.60 6.69
CA PRO A 341 -25.86 -11.32 5.80
C PRO A 341 -25.52 -10.19 4.82
N PRO A 342 -26.20 -10.10 3.68
CA PRO A 342 -26.05 -8.98 2.76
C PRO A 342 -26.33 -7.65 3.44
N ALA A 343 -25.61 -6.64 3.00
CA ALA A 343 -25.81 -5.25 3.42
C ALA A 343 -27.19 -4.76 2.96
N VAL A 344 -27.86 -4.04 3.85
CA VAL A 344 -29.15 -3.38 3.59
C VAL A 344 -28.95 -1.89 3.63
N PHE A 345 -29.33 -1.20 2.57
CA PHE A 345 -29.18 0.25 2.46
C PHE A 345 -30.53 0.97 2.57
N ALA A 346 -30.52 2.12 3.20
CA ALA A 346 -31.61 3.09 3.11
C ALA A 346 -31.62 3.75 1.72
N SER A 347 -32.70 4.48 1.40
CA SER A 347 -32.84 5.21 0.14
C SER A 347 -31.78 6.29 -0.09
N ASP A 348 -31.17 6.78 0.99
CA ASP A 348 -30.07 7.75 0.99
C ASP A 348 -28.67 7.12 0.90
N GLY A 349 -28.59 5.77 0.75
CA GLY A 349 -27.34 5.00 0.66
C GLY A 349 -26.72 4.62 2.02
N ARG A 350 -27.36 4.94 3.14
CA ARG A 350 -26.90 4.59 4.48
C ARG A 350 -27.03 3.08 4.72
N LEU A 351 -25.96 2.47 5.26
CA LEU A 351 -25.95 1.05 5.69
C LEU A 351 -26.77 0.90 6.98
N LEU A 352 -27.83 0.08 6.92
CA LEU A 352 -28.79 -0.08 8.02
C LEU A 352 -28.42 -1.23 8.98
N ASN A 353 -27.75 -2.27 8.50
CA ASN A 353 -27.44 -3.48 9.25
C ASN A 353 -25.93 -3.71 9.40
N GLY A 354 -25.13 -2.63 9.53
CA GLY A 354 -23.66 -2.70 9.55
C GLY A 354 -23.09 -3.67 10.57
N ASP A 355 -23.68 -3.74 11.78
CA ASP A 355 -23.21 -4.65 12.85
C ASP A 355 -23.27 -6.13 12.45
N ALA A 356 -24.26 -6.53 11.64
CA ALA A 356 -24.41 -7.88 11.17
C ALA A 356 -23.71 -8.13 9.82
N ALA A 357 -23.68 -7.11 8.93
CA ALA A 357 -23.18 -7.25 7.57
C ALA A 357 -21.66 -7.08 7.44
N ILE A 358 -20.99 -6.37 8.38
CA ILE A 358 -19.55 -6.15 8.33
C ILE A 358 -18.81 -7.32 8.98
N GLY A 359 -17.97 -7.98 8.20
CA GLY A 359 -17.09 -9.07 8.63
C GLY A 359 -15.72 -8.98 7.98
N GLU A 360 -14.86 -9.94 8.26
CA GLU A 360 -13.56 -10.06 7.59
C GLU A 360 -13.73 -10.70 6.21
N LEU A 361 -13.07 -10.13 5.21
CA LEU A 361 -12.99 -10.75 3.88
C LEU A 361 -12.12 -11.99 3.96
N VAL A 362 -12.62 -13.11 3.47
CA VAL A 362 -11.88 -14.36 3.38
C VAL A 362 -11.92 -14.91 1.96
N ASN A 363 -10.88 -15.67 1.59
CA ASN A 363 -10.90 -16.50 0.40
C ASN A 363 -11.04 -17.97 0.83
N LYS A 364 -12.17 -18.59 0.47
CA LYS A 364 -12.49 -19.99 0.75
C LYS A 364 -11.97 -20.94 -0.33
N GLY A 365 -11.65 -20.41 -1.50
CA GLY A 365 -11.11 -21.16 -2.63
C GLY A 365 -9.59 -21.26 -2.59
N ARG A 366 -9.01 -21.57 -3.73
CA ARG A 366 -7.56 -21.62 -3.88
C ARG A 366 -6.98 -20.21 -3.74
N SER A 367 -6.39 -19.92 -2.57
CA SER A 367 -5.72 -18.66 -2.34
C SER A 367 -4.33 -18.65 -3.00
N PRO A 368 -3.94 -17.59 -3.70
CA PRO A 368 -2.58 -17.39 -4.19
C PRO A 368 -1.58 -16.93 -3.10
N PHE A 369 -1.94 -16.99 -1.83
CA PHE A 369 -1.04 -16.70 -0.71
C PHE A 369 0.06 -17.75 -0.61
N GLU A 370 1.32 -17.33 -0.65
CA GLU A 370 2.49 -18.20 -0.68
C GLU A 370 3.30 -18.16 0.64
N GLY A 371 2.73 -17.53 1.68
CA GLY A 371 3.32 -17.45 3.01
C GLY A 371 4.20 -16.22 3.23
N TYR A 372 4.72 -16.15 4.46
CA TYR A 372 5.76 -15.19 4.86
C TYR A 372 7.08 -15.91 5.07
N TRP A 373 8.16 -15.31 4.61
CA TRP A 373 9.48 -15.91 4.76
C TRP A 373 9.82 -16.13 6.23
N ARG A 374 10.08 -17.41 6.60
CA ARG A 374 10.43 -17.85 7.95
C ARG A 374 9.53 -17.28 9.06
N ASN A 375 8.22 -17.20 8.82
CA ASN A 375 7.27 -16.70 9.81
C ASN A 375 5.98 -17.53 9.83
N ALA A 376 6.10 -18.77 10.31
CA ALA A 376 4.98 -19.72 10.38
C ALA A 376 3.83 -19.25 11.30
N GLU A 377 4.12 -18.44 12.32
CA GLU A 377 3.10 -17.83 13.18
C GLU A 377 2.21 -16.87 12.37
N ALA A 378 2.83 -16.02 11.55
CA ALA A 378 2.09 -15.11 10.69
C ALA A 378 1.29 -15.86 9.61
N ASP A 379 1.82 -16.97 9.08
CA ASP A 379 1.10 -17.85 8.15
C ASP A 379 -0.14 -18.45 8.82
N ALA A 380 0.01 -19.01 10.01
CA ALA A 380 -1.09 -19.59 10.79
C ALA A 380 -2.17 -18.54 11.11
N ALA A 381 -1.79 -17.28 11.36
CA ALA A 381 -2.75 -16.20 11.58
C ALA A 381 -3.57 -15.87 10.33
N ARG A 382 -3.01 -16.11 9.13
CA ARG A 382 -3.69 -15.88 7.84
C ARG A 382 -4.47 -17.10 7.34
N LEU A 383 -4.04 -18.31 7.71
CA LEU A 383 -4.66 -19.56 7.27
C LEU A 383 -5.41 -20.20 8.44
N ARG A 384 -6.69 -19.88 8.58
CA ARG A 384 -7.56 -20.39 9.66
C ARG A 384 -8.73 -21.17 9.07
N GLY A 385 -9.00 -22.37 9.58
CA GLY A 385 -10.10 -23.21 9.12
C GLY A 385 -10.02 -23.60 7.63
N GLY A 386 -8.82 -23.64 7.05
CA GLY A 386 -8.62 -23.92 5.62
C GLY A 386 -8.86 -22.71 4.69
N TRP A 387 -9.19 -21.54 5.22
CA TRP A 387 -9.43 -20.32 4.45
C TRP A 387 -8.30 -19.30 4.67
N TYR A 388 -8.07 -18.46 3.65
CA TYR A 388 -7.20 -17.30 3.78
C TYR A 388 -7.98 -16.09 4.34
N TRP A 389 -7.51 -15.54 5.44
CA TRP A 389 -8.07 -14.39 6.14
C TRP A 389 -7.25 -13.13 5.83
N THR A 390 -7.91 -12.13 5.23
CA THR A 390 -7.21 -10.93 4.74
C THR A 390 -6.78 -9.97 5.85
N GLY A 391 -7.46 -9.98 7.00
CA GLY A 391 -7.31 -8.96 8.03
C GLY A 391 -7.99 -7.63 7.67
N ASP A 392 -8.84 -7.63 6.64
CA ASP A 392 -9.56 -6.46 6.17
C ASP A 392 -11.07 -6.69 6.29
N LEU A 393 -11.77 -5.67 6.76
CA LEU A 393 -13.22 -5.67 6.94
C LEU A 393 -13.93 -5.26 5.65
N PHE A 394 -14.97 -5.99 5.34
CA PHE A 394 -15.84 -5.74 4.18
C PHE A 394 -17.30 -5.95 4.56
N TYR A 395 -18.18 -5.46 3.72
CA TYR A 395 -19.56 -5.91 3.62
C TYR A 395 -19.92 -6.13 2.15
N ARG A 396 -20.93 -6.96 1.91
CA ARG A 396 -21.36 -7.37 0.58
C ARG A 396 -22.85 -7.06 0.42
N ASP A 397 -23.24 -6.45 -0.69
CA ASP A 397 -24.66 -6.23 -1.00
C ASP A 397 -25.33 -7.49 -1.61
N ALA A 398 -26.63 -7.39 -1.88
CA ALA A 398 -27.42 -8.46 -2.46
C ALA A 398 -26.99 -8.82 -3.90
N GLU A 399 -26.41 -7.87 -4.63
CA GLU A 399 -25.86 -8.08 -5.97
C GLU A 399 -24.44 -8.62 -5.96
N GLY A 400 -23.83 -8.81 -4.79
CA GLY A 400 -22.50 -9.38 -4.62
C GLY A 400 -21.35 -8.37 -4.75
N PHE A 401 -21.63 -7.07 -4.78
CA PHE A 401 -20.58 -6.06 -4.70
C PHE A 401 -20.00 -5.97 -3.30
N LEU A 402 -18.68 -5.84 -3.23
CA LEU A 402 -17.89 -5.80 -2.02
C LEU A 402 -17.47 -4.35 -1.72
N TYR A 403 -17.66 -3.95 -0.48
CA TYR A 403 -17.37 -2.60 0.04
C TYR A 403 -16.35 -2.70 1.15
N PHE A 404 -15.27 -1.93 1.04
CA PHE A 404 -14.23 -1.90 2.06
C PHE A 404 -14.69 -1.13 3.30
N ALA A 405 -14.57 -1.76 4.46
CA ALA A 405 -14.98 -1.19 5.75
C ALA A 405 -13.79 -0.89 6.70
N GLY A 406 -12.56 -1.12 6.26
CA GLY A 406 -11.36 -0.85 7.07
C GLY A 406 -10.55 -2.11 7.38
N ARG A 407 -9.65 -1.99 8.36
CA ARG A 407 -8.86 -3.12 8.84
C ARG A 407 -9.45 -3.73 10.11
N THR A 408 -9.25 -5.01 10.31
CA THR A 408 -9.64 -5.70 11.55
C THR A 408 -9.00 -5.02 12.77
N ASP A 409 -7.73 -4.60 12.66
CA ASP A 409 -7.00 -3.89 13.71
C ASP A 409 -7.51 -2.45 13.94
N ASP A 410 -8.27 -1.87 12.99
CA ASP A 410 -8.87 -0.54 13.07
C ASP A 410 -10.37 -0.60 13.46
N ARG A 411 -10.85 -1.76 13.89
CA ARG A 411 -12.20 -1.94 14.43
C ARG A 411 -12.27 -1.29 15.81
N LEU A 412 -13.33 -0.51 16.04
CA LEU A 412 -13.64 0.09 17.32
C LEU A 412 -14.78 -0.68 17.98
N ARG A 413 -14.70 -0.89 19.28
CA ARG A 413 -15.80 -1.50 20.06
C ARG A 413 -16.40 -0.47 21.01
N VAL A 414 -17.41 0.24 20.55
CA VAL A 414 -18.06 1.33 21.27
C VAL A 414 -19.41 0.84 21.82
N ASP A 415 -19.60 0.84 23.15
CA ASP A 415 -20.84 0.39 23.81
C ASP A 415 -21.36 -0.96 23.28
N SER A 416 -20.46 -1.94 23.17
CA SER A 416 -20.72 -3.30 22.66
C SER A 416 -21.00 -3.38 21.14
N GLU A 417 -21.04 -2.27 20.41
CA GLU A 417 -21.12 -2.27 18.94
C GLU A 417 -19.74 -2.28 18.29
N ASN A 418 -19.63 -3.00 17.20
CA ASN A 418 -18.41 -3.06 16.40
C ASN A 418 -18.50 -2.03 15.28
N LEU A 419 -17.68 -1.00 15.35
CA LEU A 419 -17.63 0.07 14.35
C LEU A 419 -16.37 -0.07 13.48
N ALA A 420 -16.51 0.21 12.21
CA ALA A 420 -15.40 0.25 11.27
C ALA A 420 -14.88 1.69 11.11
N ALA A 421 -13.61 1.93 11.41
CA ALA A 421 -13.00 3.26 11.33
C ALA A 421 -13.18 3.90 9.95
N ALA A 422 -13.02 3.15 8.87
CA ALA A 422 -13.14 3.67 7.51
C ALA A 422 -14.56 4.17 7.17
N VAL A 423 -15.61 3.57 7.74
CA VAL A 423 -16.98 4.05 7.54
C VAL A 423 -17.14 5.45 8.15
N ILE A 424 -16.62 5.65 9.36
CA ILE A 424 -16.64 6.95 10.02
C ILE A 424 -15.74 7.95 9.27
N GLU A 425 -14.54 7.55 8.84
CA GLU A 425 -13.64 8.40 8.04
C GLU A 425 -14.29 8.91 6.76
N ASN A 426 -15.01 8.06 6.03
CA ASN A 426 -15.73 8.44 4.81
C ASN A 426 -16.80 9.50 5.07
N ILE A 427 -17.46 9.46 6.23
CA ILE A 427 -18.41 10.50 6.64
C ILE A 427 -17.66 11.79 6.98
N LEU A 428 -16.63 11.70 7.83
CA LEU A 428 -15.86 12.87 8.27
C LEU A 428 -15.09 13.55 7.13
N ALA A 429 -14.73 12.82 6.08
CA ALA A 429 -14.08 13.39 4.89
C ALA A 429 -14.95 14.39 4.13
N ARG A 430 -16.26 14.40 4.36
CA ARG A 430 -17.20 15.39 3.79
C ARG A 430 -17.11 16.74 4.48
N TYR A 431 -16.47 16.84 5.65
CA TYR A 431 -16.31 18.10 6.37
C TYR A 431 -15.41 19.06 5.58
N ALA A 432 -16.01 20.17 5.13
CA ALA A 432 -15.33 21.13 4.26
C ALA A 432 -14.08 21.77 4.89
N GLY A 433 -14.00 21.84 6.23
CA GLY A 433 -12.87 22.37 6.98
C GLY A 433 -11.66 21.45 7.05
N ALA A 434 -11.79 20.16 6.66
CA ALA A 434 -10.70 19.20 6.72
C ALA A 434 -9.99 19.05 5.37
N ALA A 435 -8.66 18.99 5.40
CA ALA A 435 -7.81 18.51 4.31
C ALA A 435 -7.51 17.01 4.41
N GLY A 436 -7.73 16.41 5.59
CA GLY A 436 -7.57 14.98 5.82
C GLY A 436 -8.11 14.59 7.19
N VAL A 437 -8.61 13.38 7.29
CA VAL A 437 -9.13 12.78 8.52
C VAL A 437 -8.57 11.38 8.72
N ALA A 438 -8.47 10.95 9.97
CA ALA A 438 -8.17 9.56 10.32
C ALA A 438 -8.93 9.23 11.61
N VAL A 439 -9.55 8.05 11.66
CA VAL A 439 -10.31 7.57 12.81
C VAL A 439 -9.59 6.38 13.44
N TYR A 440 -9.59 6.34 14.76
CA TYR A 440 -8.95 5.28 15.53
C TYR A 440 -9.58 5.14 16.92
N ALA A 441 -9.42 3.95 17.47
CA ALA A 441 -9.88 3.65 18.81
C ALA A 441 -8.96 4.28 19.87
N VAL A 442 -9.55 4.81 20.94
CA VAL A 442 -8.89 5.00 22.21
C VAL A 442 -9.70 4.23 23.28
N PRO A 443 -9.06 3.57 24.25
CA PRO A 443 -9.81 2.84 25.26
C PRO A 443 -10.87 3.74 25.94
N ASP A 444 -12.01 3.18 26.29
CA ASP A 444 -12.99 3.85 27.14
C ASP A 444 -12.65 3.59 28.62
N PRO A 445 -12.86 4.53 29.54
CA PRO A 445 -12.57 4.32 30.95
C PRO A 445 -13.39 3.21 31.60
N VAL A 446 -14.58 2.90 31.09
CA VAL A 446 -15.47 1.87 31.65
C VAL A 446 -15.39 0.56 30.88
N ALA A 447 -15.64 0.59 29.56
CA ALA A 447 -15.68 -0.62 28.73
C ALA A 447 -15.47 -0.31 27.24
N GLY A 448 -14.73 -1.19 26.54
CA GLY A 448 -14.51 -1.05 25.09
C GLY A 448 -13.65 0.17 24.74
N ASP A 449 -14.09 0.87 23.68
CA ASP A 449 -13.37 1.98 23.07
C ASP A 449 -14.23 3.25 22.96
N GLN A 450 -13.56 4.37 22.72
CA GLN A 450 -14.14 5.64 22.26
C GLN A 450 -13.63 5.95 20.86
N VAL A 451 -14.45 6.62 20.06
CA VAL A 451 -14.03 7.11 18.74
C VAL A 451 -13.16 8.35 18.91
N MET A 452 -11.94 8.30 18.38
CA MET A 452 -11.07 9.46 18.26
C MET A 452 -10.78 9.73 16.78
N ALA A 453 -10.88 11.01 16.38
CA ALA A 453 -10.55 11.45 15.03
C ALA A 453 -9.32 12.37 15.06
N ALA A 454 -8.36 12.15 14.18
CA ALA A 454 -7.37 13.16 13.82
C ALA A 454 -7.89 13.95 12.62
N VAL A 455 -7.87 15.27 12.71
CA VAL A 455 -8.29 16.17 11.64
C VAL A 455 -7.12 17.09 11.28
N ALA A 456 -6.75 17.12 10.01
CA ALA A 456 -5.83 18.11 9.45
C ALA A 456 -6.68 19.22 8.81
N PRO A 457 -6.72 20.46 9.34
CA PRO A 457 -7.43 21.55 8.72
C PRO A 457 -6.87 21.90 7.34
N ARG A 458 -7.67 22.55 6.51
CA ARG A 458 -7.19 23.08 5.24
C ARG A 458 -6.13 24.15 5.47
N ALA A 459 -5.25 24.33 4.51
CA ALA A 459 -4.20 25.34 4.57
C ALA A 459 -4.81 26.74 4.76
N GLY A 460 -4.32 27.47 5.77
CA GLY A 460 -4.80 28.82 6.09
C GLY A 460 -6.09 28.87 6.90
N THR A 461 -6.59 27.73 7.40
CA THR A 461 -7.78 27.69 8.28
C THR A 461 -7.45 27.02 9.62
N ASP A 462 -8.15 27.44 10.66
CA ASP A 462 -8.12 26.77 11.95
C ASP A 462 -9.29 25.78 12.06
N PHE A 463 -9.20 24.85 12.99
CA PHE A 463 -10.28 23.93 13.31
C PHE A 463 -11.39 24.68 14.07
N ASP A 464 -12.60 24.67 13.50
CA ASP A 464 -13.79 25.25 14.14
C ASP A 464 -14.62 24.12 14.80
N PRO A 465 -14.63 24.04 16.14
CA PRO A 465 -15.36 23.01 16.87
C PRO A 465 -16.87 23.12 16.77
N LEU A 466 -17.43 24.36 16.58
CA LEU A 466 -18.85 24.57 16.42
C LEU A 466 -19.32 24.11 15.05
N ALA A 467 -18.66 24.57 13.99
CA ALA A 467 -18.96 24.13 12.63
C ALA A 467 -18.77 22.60 12.46
N PHE A 468 -17.78 22.00 13.16
CA PHE A 468 -17.60 20.56 13.14
C PHE A 468 -18.75 19.82 13.86
N ALA A 469 -19.21 20.32 15.02
CA ALA A 469 -20.34 19.74 15.73
C ALA A 469 -21.64 19.83 14.90
N GLU A 470 -21.92 20.96 14.27
CA GLU A 470 -23.07 21.17 13.37
C GLU A 470 -22.99 20.23 12.16
N PHE A 471 -21.78 20.08 11.56
CA PHE A 471 -21.56 19.12 10.49
C PHE A 471 -21.91 17.70 10.93
N LEU A 472 -21.46 17.22 12.10
CA LEU A 472 -21.77 15.87 12.58
C LEU A 472 -23.28 15.67 12.75
N LEU A 473 -23.99 16.65 13.27
CA LEU A 473 -25.45 16.60 13.46
C LEU A 473 -26.21 16.57 12.12
N SER A 474 -25.62 17.14 11.07
CA SER A 474 -26.22 17.17 9.73
C SER A 474 -26.02 15.87 8.94
N GLN A 475 -25.17 14.93 9.42
CA GLN A 475 -24.90 13.70 8.71
C GLN A 475 -25.93 12.61 9.06
N PRO A 476 -26.84 12.24 8.14
CA PRO A 476 -27.89 11.27 8.42
C PRO A 476 -27.36 9.84 8.59
N ASP A 477 -26.17 9.56 8.05
CA ASP A 477 -25.50 8.27 8.10
C ASP A 477 -24.46 8.14 9.23
N LEU A 478 -24.30 9.17 10.07
CA LEU A 478 -23.47 9.10 11.26
C LEU A 478 -24.30 8.58 12.46
N GLY A 479 -24.08 7.32 12.81
CA GLY A 479 -24.71 6.73 14.00
C GLY A 479 -24.27 7.46 15.28
N THR A 480 -25.12 7.45 16.29
CA THR A 480 -24.89 8.16 17.57
C THR A 480 -23.59 7.76 18.27
N LYS A 481 -23.17 6.49 18.10
CA LYS A 481 -21.93 5.93 18.64
C LYS A 481 -20.71 6.18 17.76
N MET A 482 -20.91 6.58 16.50
CA MET A 482 -19.84 6.86 15.54
C MET A 482 -19.25 8.26 15.70
N ALA A 483 -19.98 9.18 16.33
CA ALA A 483 -19.53 10.55 16.51
C ALA A 483 -18.27 10.61 17.40
N PRO A 484 -17.18 11.22 16.93
CA PRO A 484 -15.92 11.26 17.70
C PRO A 484 -16.10 11.84 19.10
N ARG A 485 -15.55 11.16 20.09
CA ARG A 485 -15.44 11.67 21.46
C ARG A 485 -14.31 12.67 21.60
N PHE A 486 -13.23 12.41 20.90
CA PHE A 486 -12.03 13.23 20.86
C PHE A 486 -11.69 13.60 19.42
N VAL A 487 -11.28 14.85 19.21
CA VAL A 487 -10.79 15.35 17.92
C VAL A 487 -9.39 15.94 18.14
N ARG A 488 -8.38 15.27 17.61
CA ARG A 488 -7.00 15.73 17.61
C ARG A 488 -6.74 16.56 16.35
N VAL A 489 -6.34 17.81 16.53
CA VAL A 489 -6.04 18.71 15.42
C VAL A 489 -4.56 18.62 15.10
N VAL A 490 -4.23 18.07 13.93
CA VAL A 490 -2.86 17.87 13.49
C VAL A 490 -2.52 18.83 12.34
N ARG A 491 -1.34 19.44 12.37
CA ARG A 491 -0.89 20.32 11.26
C ARG A 491 -0.73 19.53 9.95
N ARG A 492 -0.27 18.28 10.06
CA ARG A 492 -0.10 17.35 8.95
C ARG A 492 -0.41 15.94 9.44
N MET A 493 -1.17 15.20 8.65
CA MET A 493 -1.47 13.80 8.97
C MET A 493 -0.17 12.98 8.98
N PRO A 494 0.13 12.22 10.06
CA PRO A 494 1.30 11.34 10.09
C PRO A 494 1.13 10.23 9.05
N VAL A 495 2.20 9.95 8.31
CA VAL A 495 2.20 8.95 7.24
C VAL A 495 3.33 7.95 7.41
N THR A 496 3.12 6.75 6.87
CA THR A 496 4.14 5.71 6.73
C THR A 496 5.09 6.04 5.57
N ALA A 497 6.17 5.27 5.44
CA ALA A 497 7.10 5.35 4.30
C ALA A 497 6.41 5.21 2.92
N THR A 498 5.25 4.58 2.89
CA THR A 498 4.43 4.35 1.70
C THR A 498 3.32 5.37 1.51
N ASN A 499 3.42 6.50 2.20
CA ASN A 499 2.42 7.58 2.18
C ASN A 499 1.00 7.18 2.66
N LYS A 500 0.86 6.07 3.40
CA LYS A 500 -0.40 5.73 4.07
C LYS A 500 -0.47 6.39 5.44
N VAL A 501 -1.68 6.71 5.92
CA VAL A 501 -1.86 7.26 7.27
C VAL A 501 -1.30 6.30 8.33
N ALA A 502 -0.43 6.81 9.19
CA ALA A 502 0.20 6.05 10.26
C ALA A 502 -0.73 5.95 11.49
N ARG A 503 -1.86 5.22 11.37
CA ARG A 503 -2.87 5.08 12.44
C ARG A 503 -2.30 4.52 13.73
N SER A 504 -1.32 3.60 13.64
CA SER A 504 -0.66 3.05 14.84
C SER A 504 0.04 4.13 15.66
N ALA A 505 0.66 5.11 15.02
CA ALA A 505 1.30 6.24 15.70
C ALA A 505 0.25 7.17 16.35
N LEU A 506 -0.89 7.41 15.66
CA LEU A 506 -2.00 8.17 16.21
C LEU A 506 -2.61 7.48 17.43
N ARG A 507 -2.87 6.18 17.35
CA ARG A 507 -3.42 5.34 18.43
C ARG A 507 -2.49 5.30 19.64
N LYS A 508 -1.18 5.10 19.40
CA LYS A 508 -0.16 5.11 20.46
C LYS A 508 -0.06 6.45 21.20
N ALA A 509 -0.34 7.57 20.55
CA ALA A 509 -0.35 8.87 21.20
C ALA A 509 -1.67 9.15 21.94
N GLY A 510 -2.80 8.60 21.45
CA GLY A 510 -4.13 8.80 22.01
C GLY A 510 -4.47 10.28 22.20
N PHE A 511 -5.21 10.58 23.28
CA PHE A 511 -5.55 11.97 23.66
C PHE A 511 -4.45 12.64 24.51
N ARG A 512 -3.43 11.90 24.95
CA ARG A 512 -2.27 12.43 25.70
C ARG A 512 -1.12 12.77 24.74
N CYS A 513 -1.36 13.69 23.83
CA CYS A 513 -0.41 14.08 22.80
C CYS A 513 -0.12 15.59 22.86
N PRO A 514 0.95 16.07 22.21
CA PRO A 514 1.28 17.50 22.21
C PRO A 514 0.37 18.36 21.32
N ASP A 515 -0.42 17.73 20.43
CA ASP A 515 -1.35 18.46 19.57
C ASP A 515 -2.61 18.89 20.34
N PRO A 516 -3.30 19.95 19.91
CA PRO A 516 -4.60 20.32 20.46
C PRO A 516 -5.62 19.18 20.32
N VAL A 517 -6.23 18.79 21.42
CA VAL A 517 -7.31 17.81 21.44
C VAL A 517 -8.60 18.49 21.91
N TRP A 518 -9.62 18.39 21.08
CA TRP A 518 -10.98 18.81 21.41
C TRP A 518 -11.75 17.60 21.92
N TRP A 519 -12.48 17.79 23.00
CA TRP A 519 -13.20 16.74 23.69
C TRP A 519 -14.67 17.08 23.83
N ARG A 520 -15.52 16.11 23.58
CA ARG A 520 -16.95 16.18 23.77
C ARG A 520 -17.33 15.46 25.07
N PRO A 521 -17.60 16.17 26.17
CA PRO A 521 -17.95 15.56 27.45
C PRO A 521 -19.21 14.67 27.36
N PRO A 522 -19.39 13.70 28.28
CA PRO A 522 -20.62 12.92 28.38
C PRO A 522 -21.86 13.85 28.48
N GLY A 523 -22.90 13.54 27.70
CA GLY A 523 -24.14 14.34 27.67
C GLY A 523 -24.05 15.69 26.95
N SER A 524 -22.90 16.07 26.40
CA SER A 524 -22.72 17.30 25.60
C SER A 524 -22.68 17.00 24.11
N ALA A 525 -23.26 17.88 23.29
CA ALA A 525 -23.05 17.89 21.84
C ALA A 525 -21.88 18.79 21.43
N ALA A 526 -21.41 19.69 22.30
CA ALA A 526 -20.35 20.64 22.01
C ALA A 526 -18.94 20.08 22.32
N TYR A 527 -18.00 20.46 21.48
CA TYR A 527 -16.57 20.22 21.71
C TYR A 527 -15.92 21.38 22.44
N ARG A 528 -15.04 21.09 23.40
CA ARG A 528 -14.17 22.06 24.05
C ARG A 528 -12.73 21.55 24.08
N LEU A 529 -11.77 22.45 24.18
CA LEU A 529 -10.37 22.07 24.29
C LEU A 529 -10.16 21.24 25.56
N LEU A 530 -9.50 20.10 25.41
CA LEU A 530 -9.16 19.21 26.52
C LEU A 530 -8.05 19.85 27.36
N ALA A 531 -8.42 20.35 28.54
CA ALA A 531 -7.50 21.02 29.45
C ALA A 531 -6.84 20.01 30.44
N PRO A 532 -5.71 20.36 31.06
CA PRO A 532 -5.05 19.48 32.04
C PRO A 532 -5.96 18.98 33.16
N PRO A 533 -6.90 19.75 33.72
CA PRO A 533 -7.85 19.25 34.71
C PRO A 533 -8.78 18.16 34.16
N ASP A 534 -9.18 18.27 32.87
CA ASP A 534 -10.00 17.26 32.21
C ASP A 534 -9.25 15.95 32.03
N VAL A 535 -7.99 16.04 31.61
CA VAL A 535 -7.10 14.87 31.52
C VAL A 535 -6.94 14.20 32.87
N ALA A 536 -6.74 14.97 33.94
CA ALA A 536 -6.63 14.43 35.31
C ALA A 536 -7.91 13.72 35.75
N SER A 537 -9.08 14.28 35.41
CA SER A 537 -10.38 13.67 35.69
C SER A 537 -10.58 12.37 34.91
N LEU A 538 -10.28 12.36 33.61
CA LEU A 538 -10.33 11.15 32.80
C LEU A 538 -9.40 10.05 33.34
N LEU A 539 -8.15 10.38 33.68
CA LEU A 539 -7.21 9.43 34.25
C LEU A 539 -7.68 8.86 35.61
N ALA A 540 -8.37 9.68 36.42
CA ALA A 540 -8.98 9.21 37.67
C ALA A 540 -10.10 8.20 37.37
N GLU A 541 -10.89 8.41 36.35
CA GLU A 541 -11.95 7.50 35.90
C GLU A 541 -11.36 6.18 35.40
N TYR A 542 -10.28 6.20 34.59
CA TYR A 542 -9.55 4.98 34.16
C TYR A 542 -9.01 4.19 35.35
N ARG A 543 -8.46 4.88 36.37
CA ARG A 543 -7.97 4.22 37.58
C ARG A 543 -9.09 3.59 38.41
N ALA A 544 -10.21 4.28 38.53
CA ALA A 544 -11.39 3.77 39.26
C ALA A 544 -11.90 2.45 38.65
N HIS A 545 -11.72 2.22 37.37
CA HIS A 545 -12.13 1.01 36.65
C HIS A 545 -10.96 0.06 36.33
N ALA A 546 -9.77 0.27 36.92
CA ALA A 546 -8.55 -0.54 36.65
C ALA A 546 -8.16 -0.64 35.17
N ARG A 547 -8.42 0.41 34.37
CA ARG A 547 -8.14 0.45 32.93
C ARG A 547 -7.01 1.40 32.53
N GLU A 548 -6.34 2.03 33.48
CA GLU A 548 -5.22 2.96 33.19
C GLU A 548 -4.10 2.30 32.37
N GLY A 549 -3.84 1.00 32.63
CA GLY A 549 -2.85 0.22 31.89
C GLY A 549 -3.15 -0.01 30.40
N LEU A 550 -4.38 0.30 29.94
CA LEU A 550 -4.75 0.26 28.52
C LEU A 550 -4.35 1.54 27.79
N LEU A 551 -4.09 2.62 28.53
CA LEU A 551 -3.64 3.86 27.91
C LEU A 551 -2.17 3.73 27.49
N PRO A 552 -1.79 4.31 26.35
CA PRO A 552 -0.40 4.38 25.94
C PRO A 552 0.47 5.02 27.03
N PRO A 553 1.75 4.66 27.16
CA PRO A 553 2.67 5.39 28.02
C PRO A 553 2.72 6.88 27.62
N SER A 554 2.85 7.76 28.61
CA SER A 554 2.92 9.22 28.44
C SER A 554 4.26 9.63 27.81
#